data_b2946e9536d7b81d8fb5cb3837351c7a
#
_entry.id   b2946e9536d7b81d8fb5cb3837351c7a
#
_cell.length_a   1.000
_cell.length_b   1.000
_cell.length_c   1.000
_cell.angle_alpha   90.00
_cell.angle_beta   90.00
_cell.angle_gamma   90.00
#
_symmetry.space_group_name_H-M   'P 1'
#
loop_
_entity.id
_entity.type
_entity.pdbx_description
1 polymer ?
#
loop_
_entity_poly.entity_id
_entity_poly.type
_entity_poly.pdbx_seq_one_letter_code
_entity_poly.pdbx_strand_id
1 'polypeptide(L)'
;MGCCASTPQDQPSSSRQSTNTNKITKKNVQTRVQNWHSTGIVSLRDCSLTRIPLEPIASLVEMIQAKDNKIKTIDVTNNRIAEIPISVFVDIGKSVQRLILGKNTLKSLDTFFVHLKQLKVLDAHANAIETVDWRLLTKHCTKLKSLNLRGNMLKEVNLEELGKMEMLEDVDVSENGRLDRLGRSAESSSSSTPNATPAATPSEEKDRENEEKWRSLTSFAATKCNLLSIPDSFLPPKIKTILLDDNPRLLGLPRDLFQNCPLLQRVSVHRCPAMESKSIETMNGYSEFLEKVHQSNDKKIKVGVLLGSRYGDDGFDRKMMGDERLDGLKS
;
A
#
# COMPACT_ATOMS: atom_id res chain seq x y z
N MET A 1 -64.82 -53.71 11.72
CA MET A 1 -64.13 -53.28 12.95
C MET A 1 -62.75 -52.81 12.52
N GLY A 2 -62.56 -51.55 12.36
CA GLY A 2 -61.31 -51.00 11.90
C GLY A 2 -61.07 -49.68 12.62
N CYS A 3 -60.09 -49.65 13.48
CA CYS A 3 -59.64 -48.46 14.19
C CYS A 3 -58.67 -47.66 13.35
N CYS A 4 -59.03 -46.46 12.94
CA CYS A 4 -58.13 -45.48 12.34
C CYS A 4 -57.31 -44.82 13.47
N ALA A 5 -56.02 -45.02 13.47
CA ALA A 5 -55.06 -44.29 14.28
C ALA A 5 -54.57 -43.06 13.48
N SER A 6 -54.87 -41.88 13.96
CA SER A 6 -54.36 -40.61 13.48
C SER A 6 -52.92 -40.37 13.90
N THR A 7 -52.04 -40.16 12.97
CA THR A 7 -50.64 -39.73 13.18
C THR A 7 -50.57 -38.25 13.49
N PRO A 8 -49.72 -37.78 14.40
CA PRO A 8 -49.48 -36.37 14.63
C PRO A 8 -48.63 -35.75 13.52
N GLN A 9 -49.06 -34.64 13.03
CA GLN A 9 -48.34 -33.82 12.07
C GLN A 9 -47.14 -33.16 12.80
N ASP A 10 -45.93 -33.51 12.39
CA ASP A 10 -44.71 -32.80 12.73
C ASP A 10 -44.73 -31.40 12.08
N GLN A 11 -44.84 -30.38 12.92
CA GLN A 11 -44.58 -29.01 12.51
C GLN A 11 -43.08 -28.81 12.38
N PRO A 12 -42.54 -28.20 11.29
CA PRO A 12 -41.14 -27.85 11.21
C PRO A 12 -40.87 -26.71 12.18
N SER A 13 -40.01 -26.96 13.16
CA SER A 13 -39.44 -25.97 14.04
C SER A 13 -38.74 -24.86 13.22
N SER A 14 -39.32 -23.67 13.24
CA SER A 14 -38.70 -22.47 12.67
C SER A 14 -37.40 -22.17 13.37
N SER A 15 -36.29 -22.58 12.79
CA SER A 15 -34.96 -22.10 13.15
C SER A 15 -34.94 -20.57 12.92
N ARG A 16 -35.03 -19.83 14.02
CA ARG A 16 -34.72 -18.41 14.03
C ARG A 16 -33.24 -18.23 13.66
N GLN A 17 -32.93 -18.12 12.37
CA GLN A 17 -31.72 -17.53 11.91
C GLN A 17 -31.74 -16.06 12.33
N SER A 18 -30.93 -15.74 13.34
CA SER A 18 -30.64 -14.38 13.74
C SER A 18 -29.83 -13.73 12.61
N THR A 19 -30.49 -13.22 11.60
CA THR A 19 -29.90 -12.30 10.64
C THR A 19 -29.68 -10.97 11.35
N ASN A 20 -28.59 -10.89 12.09
CA ASN A 20 -28.09 -9.62 12.60
C ASN A 20 -27.42 -8.86 11.45
N THR A 21 -28.16 -8.63 10.39
CA THR A 21 -27.80 -7.64 9.38
C THR A 21 -28.00 -6.29 10.03
N ASN A 22 -26.91 -5.63 10.42
CA ASN A 22 -26.89 -4.19 10.69
C ASN A 22 -27.38 -3.47 9.43
N LYS A 23 -28.69 -3.48 9.19
CA LYS A 23 -29.31 -2.61 8.20
C LYS A 23 -28.98 -1.20 8.63
N ILE A 24 -28.12 -0.52 7.86
CA ILE A 24 -27.93 0.92 7.99
C ILE A 24 -29.30 1.53 7.78
N THR A 25 -29.96 1.88 8.88
CA THR A 25 -31.20 2.61 8.80
C THR A 25 -30.86 4.00 8.26
N LYS A 26 -31.73 4.58 7.42
CA LYS A 26 -31.59 5.98 6.94
C LYS A 26 -31.22 6.93 8.09
N LYS A 27 -31.70 6.67 9.28
CA LYS A 27 -31.45 7.42 10.51
C LYS A 27 -29.95 7.37 10.94
N ASN A 28 -29.28 6.22 10.83
CA ASN A 28 -27.84 6.09 11.16
C ASN A 28 -26.96 6.84 10.16
N VAL A 29 -27.34 6.86 8.88
CA VAL A 29 -26.61 7.63 7.86
C VAL A 29 -26.80 9.13 8.13
N GLN A 30 -28.03 9.59 8.42
CA GLN A 30 -28.28 10.99 8.75
C GLN A 30 -27.50 11.47 9.98
N THR A 31 -27.43 10.68 11.05
CA THR A 31 -26.67 11.04 12.25
C THR A 31 -25.16 11.12 11.95
N ARG A 32 -24.64 10.21 11.12
CA ARG A 32 -23.25 10.28 10.67
C ARG A 32 -23.00 11.49 9.77
N VAL A 33 -23.94 11.83 8.87
CA VAL A 33 -23.91 13.03 8.02
C VAL A 33 -23.80 14.30 8.88
N GLN A 34 -24.59 14.43 9.95
CA GLN A 34 -24.53 15.60 10.83
C GLN A 34 -23.12 15.81 11.44
N ASN A 35 -22.42 14.75 11.79
CA ASN A 35 -21.05 14.84 12.31
C ASN A 35 -20.00 15.21 11.23
N TRP A 36 -20.30 14.98 9.96
CA TRP A 36 -19.37 15.31 8.87
C TRP A 36 -19.18 16.81 8.68
N HIS A 37 -20.21 17.61 9.01
CA HIS A 37 -20.19 19.05 8.85
C HIS A 37 -19.14 19.75 9.69
N SER A 38 -18.89 19.24 10.89
CA SER A 38 -17.95 19.85 11.83
C SER A 38 -16.52 19.37 11.62
N THR A 39 -16.34 18.14 11.15
CA THR A 39 -15.02 17.47 11.11
C THR A 39 -14.35 17.46 9.74
N GLY A 40 -15.13 17.59 8.65
CA GLY A 40 -14.67 17.35 7.28
C GLY A 40 -14.31 15.88 7.01
N ILE A 41 -14.80 14.94 7.86
CA ILE A 41 -14.54 13.51 7.77
C ILE A 41 -15.83 12.77 7.43
N VAL A 42 -15.85 12.09 6.30
CA VAL A 42 -16.89 11.16 5.88
C VAL A 42 -16.49 9.76 6.28
N SER A 43 -17.08 9.22 7.34
CA SER A 43 -16.80 7.86 7.80
C SER A 43 -17.99 6.94 7.60
N LEU A 44 -17.86 6.02 6.64
CA LEU A 44 -18.81 4.96 6.32
C LEU A 44 -18.22 3.56 6.58
N ARG A 45 -17.38 3.45 7.59
CA ARG A 45 -16.76 2.17 7.98
C ARG A 45 -17.82 1.18 8.45
N ASP A 46 -17.55 -0.11 8.19
CA ASP A 46 -18.34 -1.24 8.72
C ASP A 46 -19.84 -1.16 8.36
N CYS A 47 -20.16 -0.60 7.19
CA CYS A 47 -21.53 -0.34 6.79
C CYS A 47 -22.11 -1.39 5.82
N SER A 48 -21.38 -2.46 5.52
CA SER A 48 -21.76 -3.48 4.54
C SER A 48 -22.19 -2.92 3.17
N LEU A 49 -21.64 -1.77 2.79
CA LEU A 49 -21.96 -1.09 1.53
C LEU A 49 -21.39 -1.87 0.34
N THR A 50 -22.18 -2.01 -0.72
CA THR A 50 -21.75 -2.55 -2.01
C THR A 50 -21.33 -1.45 -2.99
N ARG A 51 -21.72 -0.20 -2.72
CA ARG A 51 -21.35 1.01 -3.46
C ARG A 51 -21.31 2.20 -2.53
N ILE A 52 -20.59 3.24 -2.91
CA ILE A 52 -20.60 4.51 -2.17
C ILE A 52 -21.94 5.20 -2.46
N PRO A 53 -22.71 5.56 -1.43
CA PRO A 53 -24.03 6.18 -1.62
C PRO A 53 -23.88 7.62 -2.12
N LEU A 54 -24.31 7.89 -3.36
CA LEU A 54 -24.20 9.22 -3.99
C LEU A 54 -25.14 10.25 -3.41
N GLU A 55 -26.40 9.88 -3.12
CA GLU A 55 -27.41 10.83 -2.60
C GLU A 55 -27.01 11.51 -1.28
N PRO A 56 -26.56 10.79 -0.24
CA PRO A 56 -26.07 11.45 0.98
C PRO A 56 -24.86 12.35 0.72
N ILE A 57 -24.00 11.99 -0.26
CA ILE A 57 -22.83 12.79 -0.61
C ILE A 57 -23.25 14.04 -1.40
N ALA A 58 -24.23 13.96 -2.29
CA ALA A 58 -24.75 15.11 -3.02
C ALA A 58 -25.39 16.14 -2.07
N SER A 59 -26.23 15.70 -1.13
CA SER A 59 -26.78 16.57 -0.09
C SER A 59 -25.68 17.24 0.75
N LEU A 60 -24.57 16.52 0.95
CA LEU A 60 -23.39 17.02 1.65
C LEU A 60 -22.69 18.11 0.84
N VAL A 61 -22.60 17.96 -0.47
CA VAL A 61 -21.98 18.95 -1.38
C VAL A 61 -22.72 20.27 -1.32
N GLU A 62 -24.05 20.28 -1.39
CA GLU A 62 -24.86 21.49 -1.26
C GLU A 62 -24.62 22.20 0.08
N MET A 63 -24.54 21.43 1.18
CA MET A 63 -24.28 21.99 2.51
C MET A 63 -22.84 22.44 2.70
N ILE A 64 -21.88 21.83 2.03
CA ILE A 64 -20.46 22.24 2.04
C ILE A 64 -20.28 23.55 1.29
N GLN A 65 -20.92 23.69 0.13
CA GLN A 65 -20.90 24.93 -0.65
C GLN A 65 -21.49 26.11 0.14
N ALA A 66 -22.55 25.87 0.92
CA ALA A 66 -23.19 26.90 1.74
C ALA A 66 -22.35 27.38 2.94
N LYS A 67 -21.39 26.59 3.44
CA LYS A 67 -20.62 26.86 4.68
C LYS A 67 -19.11 26.89 4.52
N ASP A 68 -18.59 26.85 3.31
CA ASP A 68 -17.13 26.76 3.00
C ASP A 68 -16.41 25.57 3.69
N ASN A 69 -17.14 24.56 4.12
CA ASN A 69 -16.64 23.35 4.72
C ASN A 69 -16.13 22.39 3.64
N LYS A 70 -14.94 21.83 3.84
CA LYS A 70 -14.29 20.95 2.86
C LYS A 70 -14.16 19.53 3.41
N ILE A 71 -14.59 18.52 2.65
CA ILE A 71 -14.33 17.11 2.97
C ILE A 71 -12.84 16.85 2.76
N LYS A 72 -12.15 16.55 3.85
CA LYS A 72 -10.71 16.22 3.84
C LYS A 72 -10.45 14.72 3.85
N THR A 73 -11.34 13.95 4.48
CA THR A 73 -11.16 12.50 4.65
C THR A 73 -12.43 11.76 4.25
N ILE A 74 -12.26 10.73 3.44
CA ILE A 74 -13.29 9.73 3.12
C ILE A 74 -12.78 8.39 3.59
N ASP A 75 -13.51 7.74 4.48
CA ASP A 75 -13.18 6.43 5.02
C ASP A 75 -14.36 5.46 4.82
N VAL A 76 -14.18 4.51 3.91
CA VAL A 76 -15.15 3.45 3.60
C VAL A 76 -14.61 2.07 3.94
N THR A 77 -13.69 1.99 4.90
CA THR A 77 -13.07 0.74 5.33
C THR A 77 -14.11 -0.32 5.71
N ASN A 78 -13.76 -1.59 5.43
CA ASN A 78 -14.54 -2.76 5.82
C ASN A 78 -15.98 -2.73 5.29
N ASN A 79 -16.09 -2.63 3.96
CA ASN A 79 -17.33 -2.72 3.21
C ASN A 79 -17.24 -3.80 2.12
N ARG A 80 -18.14 -3.82 1.16
CA ARG A 80 -18.17 -4.74 0.01
C ARG A 80 -18.18 -3.97 -1.31
N ILE A 81 -17.46 -2.85 -1.36
CA ILE A 81 -17.43 -1.97 -2.53
C ILE A 81 -16.54 -2.60 -3.58
N ALA A 82 -17.11 -2.87 -4.76
CA ALA A 82 -16.39 -3.48 -5.88
C ALA A 82 -15.81 -2.44 -6.86
N GLU A 83 -16.40 -1.25 -6.91
CA GLU A 83 -16.01 -0.16 -7.81
C GLU A 83 -16.29 1.21 -7.19
N ILE A 84 -15.56 2.21 -7.62
CA ILE A 84 -15.73 3.58 -7.17
C ILE A 84 -16.09 4.43 -8.39
N PRO A 85 -17.36 4.88 -8.52
CA PRO A 85 -17.76 5.72 -9.63
C PRO A 85 -17.03 7.06 -9.58
N ILE A 86 -16.54 7.53 -10.72
CA ILE A 86 -15.87 8.82 -10.84
C ILE A 86 -16.74 9.97 -10.34
N SER A 87 -18.06 9.88 -10.52
CA SER A 87 -19.05 10.86 -10.10
C SER A 87 -19.00 11.20 -8.61
N VAL A 88 -18.53 10.27 -7.75
CA VAL A 88 -18.32 10.52 -6.31
C VAL A 88 -17.38 11.69 -6.07
N PHE A 89 -16.36 11.85 -6.92
CA PHE A 89 -15.27 12.80 -6.70
C PHE A 89 -15.37 14.09 -7.53
N VAL A 90 -16.33 14.20 -8.43
CA VAL A 90 -16.45 15.40 -9.30
C VAL A 90 -16.53 16.67 -8.45
N ASP A 91 -17.33 16.69 -7.42
CA ASP A 91 -17.55 17.87 -6.59
C ASP A 91 -16.64 17.91 -5.36
N ILE A 92 -16.49 16.78 -4.67
CA ILE A 92 -15.79 16.72 -3.38
C ILE A 92 -14.28 16.45 -3.52
N GLY A 93 -13.86 15.83 -4.63
CA GLY A 93 -12.48 15.37 -4.81
C GLY A 93 -11.43 16.46 -4.71
N LYS A 94 -11.78 17.69 -5.09
CA LYS A 94 -10.87 18.86 -5.02
C LYS A 94 -10.33 19.16 -3.62
N SER A 95 -11.00 18.72 -2.57
CA SER A 95 -10.61 18.97 -1.16
C SER A 95 -10.15 17.73 -0.43
N VAL A 96 -10.35 16.53 -0.98
CA VAL A 96 -10.00 15.26 -0.34
C VAL A 96 -8.49 15.11 -0.23
N GLN A 97 -8.01 14.91 1.01
CA GLN A 97 -6.61 14.70 1.33
C GLN A 97 -6.32 13.26 1.74
N ARG A 98 -7.31 12.54 2.27
CA ARG A 98 -7.17 11.15 2.72
C ARG A 98 -8.33 10.33 2.16
N LEU A 99 -8.01 9.28 1.41
CA LEU A 99 -8.97 8.33 0.88
C LEU A 99 -8.61 6.94 1.41
N ILE A 100 -9.49 6.38 2.25
CA ILE A 100 -9.28 5.11 2.93
C ILE A 100 -10.33 4.12 2.43
N LEU A 101 -9.88 3.14 1.64
CA LEU A 101 -10.67 2.16 0.92
C LEU A 101 -10.40 0.73 1.40
N GLY A 102 -9.63 0.56 2.47
CA GLY A 102 -9.15 -0.75 2.93
C GLY A 102 -10.28 -1.74 3.22
N LYS A 103 -10.00 -3.04 3.04
CA LYS A 103 -10.94 -4.15 3.31
C LYS A 103 -12.25 -4.01 2.53
N ASN A 104 -12.15 -3.91 1.22
CA ASN A 104 -13.24 -3.90 0.26
C ASN A 104 -13.01 -4.98 -0.82
N THR A 105 -13.73 -4.92 -1.94
CA THR A 105 -13.62 -5.87 -3.05
C THR A 105 -13.25 -5.18 -4.37
N LEU A 106 -12.52 -4.07 -4.28
CA LEU A 106 -12.08 -3.29 -5.44
C LEU A 106 -11.14 -4.13 -6.32
N LYS A 107 -11.33 -4.06 -7.64
CA LYS A 107 -10.51 -4.78 -8.63
C LYS A 107 -9.51 -3.89 -9.35
N SER A 108 -9.79 -2.60 -9.45
CA SER A 108 -8.91 -1.60 -10.09
C SER A 108 -8.93 -0.27 -9.36
N LEU A 109 -7.89 0.53 -9.59
CA LEU A 109 -7.81 1.93 -9.20
C LEU A 109 -7.39 2.72 -10.43
N ASP A 110 -8.30 3.51 -10.98
CA ASP A 110 -8.06 4.15 -12.27
C ASP A 110 -8.62 5.57 -12.37
N THR A 111 -9.79 5.73 -12.97
CA THR A 111 -10.31 6.99 -13.50
C THR A 111 -10.58 8.08 -12.46
N PHE A 112 -10.85 7.75 -11.22
CA PHE A 112 -11.25 8.74 -10.22
C PHE A 112 -10.08 9.64 -9.73
N PHE A 113 -8.83 9.27 -9.99
CA PHE A 113 -7.65 10.07 -9.63
C PHE A 113 -7.68 11.49 -10.19
N VAL A 114 -8.32 11.67 -11.35
CA VAL A 114 -8.43 12.98 -12.06
C VAL A 114 -8.95 14.10 -11.15
N HIS A 115 -9.81 13.77 -10.19
CA HIS A 115 -10.43 14.72 -9.28
C HIS A 115 -9.68 14.90 -7.95
N LEU A 116 -8.67 14.06 -7.65
CA LEU A 116 -8.03 13.98 -6.31
C LEU A 116 -6.72 14.77 -6.21
N LYS A 117 -6.69 16.00 -6.71
CA LYS A 117 -5.48 16.85 -6.76
C LYS A 117 -4.87 17.21 -5.39
N GLN A 118 -5.60 17.06 -4.29
CA GLN A 118 -5.11 17.35 -2.94
C GLN A 118 -4.82 16.07 -2.13
N LEU A 119 -4.90 14.89 -2.76
CA LEU A 119 -4.72 13.61 -2.09
C LEU A 119 -3.29 13.50 -1.53
N LYS A 120 -3.20 13.20 -0.24
CA LYS A 120 -1.95 12.97 0.51
C LYS A 120 -1.80 11.53 0.97
N VAL A 121 -2.92 10.85 1.24
CA VAL A 121 -2.92 9.47 1.70
C VAL A 121 -3.94 8.68 0.91
N LEU A 122 -3.49 7.63 0.26
CA LEU A 122 -4.32 6.61 -0.38
C LEU A 122 -4.06 5.27 0.31
N ASP A 123 -5.07 4.79 1.00
CA ASP A 123 -5.04 3.47 1.63
C ASP A 123 -6.11 2.56 1.02
N ALA A 124 -5.69 1.60 0.22
CA ALA A 124 -6.54 0.60 -0.41
C ALA A 124 -6.11 -0.83 -0.06
N HIS A 125 -5.60 -1.02 1.18
CA HIS A 125 -5.16 -2.33 1.63
C HIS A 125 -6.29 -3.37 1.66
N ALA A 126 -5.94 -4.65 1.55
CA ALA A 126 -6.86 -5.78 1.66
C ALA A 126 -8.08 -5.63 0.73
N ASN A 127 -7.80 -5.53 -0.56
CA ASN A 127 -8.76 -5.54 -1.67
C ASN A 127 -8.43 -6.67 -2.67
N ALA A 128 -9.04 -6.65 -3.84
CA ALA A 128 -8.75 -7.56 -4.95
C ALA A 128 -8.14 -6.80 -6.14
N ILE A 129 -7.35 -5.74 -5.90
CA ILE A 129 -6.82 -4.86 -6.94
C ILE A 129 -5.77 -5.59 -7.75
N GLU A 130 -6.06 -5.76 -9.05
CA GLU A 130 -5.14 -6.35 -10.03
C GLU A 130 -4.38 -5.28 -10.81
N THR A 131 -5.00 -4.11 -11.04
CA THR A 131 -4.46 -3.03 -11.86
C THR A 131 -4.63 -1.67 -11.21
N VAL A 132 -3.63 -0.82 -11.43
CA VAL A 132 -3.63 0.61 -11.05
C VAL A 132 -3.21 1.40 -12.27
N ASP A 133 -3.93 2.45 -12.63
CA ASP A 133 -3.45 3.39 -13.64
C ASP A 133 -2.39 4.31 -13.01
N TRP A 134 -1.13 3.85 -13.05
CA TRP A 134 0.02 4.56 -12.49
C TRP A 134 0.19 5.95 -13.09
N ARG A 135 -0.09 6.12 -14.38
CA ARG A 135 0.05 7.41 -15.08
C ARG A 135 -0.99 8.40 -14.61
N LEU A 136 -2.25 7.99 -14.47
CA LEU A 136 -3.29 8.86 -13.93
C LEU A 136 -3.01 9.22 -12.47
N LEU A 137 -2.58 8.24 -11.67
CA LEU A 137 -2.20 8.47 -10.27
C LEU A 137 -1.11 9.54 -10.16
N THR A 138 0.01 9.37 -10.85
CA THR A 138 1.16 10.28 -10.76
C THR A 138 0.87 11.65 -11.36
N LYS A 139 0.11 11.71 -12.46
CA LYS A 139 -0.28 12.95 -13.13
C LYS A 139 -1.20 13.83 -12.27
N HIS A 140 -2.12 13.23 -11.53
CA HIS A 140 -3.19 13.97 -10.84
C HIS A 140 -2.99 14.07 -9.33
N CYS A 141 -2.42 13.04 -8.68
CA CYS A 141 -2.22 13.02 -7.24
C CYS A 141 -0.81 13.47 -6.81
N THR A 142 -0.35 14.60 -7.34
CA THR A 142 1.04 15.11 -7.14
C THR A 142 1.40 15.40 -5.69
N LYS A 143 0.42 15.48 -4.78
CA LYS A 143 0.64 15.72 -3.34
C LYS A 143 0.61 14.43 -2.51
N LEU A 144 0.56 13.26 -3.16
CA LEU A 144 0.51 11.97 -2.48
C LEU A 144 1.81 11.73 -1.70
N LYS A 145 1.66 11.42 -0.41
CA LYS A 145 2.75 11.13 0.53
C LYS A 145 2.80 9.67 0.92
N SER A 146 1.64 9.04 1.08
CA SER A 146 1.55 7.64 1.50
C SER A 146 0.60 6.86 0.59
N LEU A 147 1.11 5.75 0.07
CA LEU A 147 0.39 4.81 -0.79
C LEU A 147 0.43 3.41 -0.17
N ASN A 148 -0.71 2.93 0.29
CA ASN A 148 -0.87 1.59 0.85
C ASN A 148 -1.76 0.73 -0.05
N LEU A 149 -1.14 -0.26 -0.69
CA LEU A 149 -1.77 -1.28 -1.56
C LEU A 149 -1.55 -2.70 -1.04
N ARG A 150 -1.21 -2.84 0.24
CA ARG A 150 -0.95 -4.13 0.88
C ARG A 150 -2.14 -5.09 0.77
N GLY A 151 -1.87 -6.38 0.55
CA GLY A 151 -2.90 -7.41 0.55
C GLY A 151 -3.85 -7.29 -0.64
N ASN A 152 -3.31 -7.12 -1.84
CA ASN A 152 -4.02 -7.04 -3.10
C ASN A 152 -3.59 -8.16 -4.08
N MET A 153 -3.94 -8.05 -5.34
CA MET A 153 -3.63 -9.02 -6.40
C MET A 153 -2.78 -8.41 -7.53
N LEU A 154 -1.98 -7.38 -7.20
CA LEU A 154 -1.11 -6.73 -8.18
C LEU A 154 -0.12 -7.73 -8.78
N LYS A 155 0.10 -7.62 -10.09
CA LYS A 155 1.12 -8.38 -10.83
C LYS A 155 2.38 -7.55 -11.05
N GLU A 156 2.21 -6.25 -11.20
CA GLU A 156 3.31 -5.31 -11.43
C GLU A 156 3.07 -3.97 -10.72
N VAL A 157 4.17 -3.31 -10.38
CA VAL A 157 4.18 -1.92 -9.88
C VAL A 157 5.13 -1.11 -10.74
N ASN A 158 4.65 -0.02 -11.31
CA ASN A 158 5.47 0.83 -12.15
C ASN A 158 6.28 1.82 -11.31
N LEU A 159 7.48 1.41 -10.90
CA LEU A 159 8.38 2.25 -10.11
C LEU A 159 8.86 3.49 -10.88
N GLU A 160 8.97 3.45 -12.20
CA GLU A 160 9.37 4.61 -12.99
C GLU A 160 8.34 5.74 -12.91
N GLU A 161 7.05 5.39 -12.94
CA GLU A 161 6.00 6.38 -12.76
C GLU A 161 5.96 6.88 -11.31
N LEU A 162 6.02 5.99 -10.32
CA LEU A 162 6.03 6.38 -8.91
C LEU A 162 7.23 7.28 -8.56
N GLY A 163 8.38 7.04 -9.17
CA GLY A 163 9.58 7.85 -8.97
C GLY A 163 9.43 9.33 -9.34
N LYS A 164 8.46 9.67 -10.21
CA LYS A 164 8.13 11.06 -10.58
C LYS A 164 7.39 11.82 -9.48
N MET A 165 6.91 11.13 -8.45
CA MET A 165 6.12 11.75 -7.38
C MET A 165 7.03 12.38 -6.33
N GLU A 166 7.18 13.69 -6.40
CA GLU A 166 8.12 14.45 -5.56
C GLU A 166 7.84 14.38 -4.06
N MET A 167 6.57 14.19 -3.66
CA MET A 167 6.13 14.21 -2.27
C MET A 167 5.89 12.82 -1.68
N LEU A 168 6.10 11.75 -2.44
CA LEU A 168 5.84 10.37 -2.00
C LEU A 168 6.88 9.93 -0.97
N GLU A 169 6.42 9.66 0.26
CA GLU A 169 7.26 9.34 1.41
C GLU A 169 7.21 7.84 1.73
N ASP A 170 6.02 7.20 1.62
CA ASP A 170 5.81 5.82 2.02
C ASP A 170 5.05 5.04 0.95
N VAL A 171 5.56 3.86 0.60
CA VAL A 171 4.91 2.90 -0.31
C VAL A 171 4.89 1.52 0.33
N ASP A 172 3.70 0.95 0.48
CA ASP A 172 3.51 -0.44 0.92
C ASP A 172 2.70 -1.23 -0.13
N VAL A 173 3.37 -2.17 -0.78
CA VAL A 173 2.79 -3.11 -1.75
C VAL A 173 2.93 -4.56 -1.27
N SER A 174 3.13 -4.76 0.02
CA SER A 174 3.28 -6.07 0.65
C SER A 174 2.04 -6.96 0.47
N GLU A 175 2.21 -8.27 0.63
CA GLU A 175 1.11 -9.26 0.55
C GLU A 175 0.39 -9.26 -0.82
N ASN A 176 1.10 -8.89 -1.88
CA ASN A 176 0.67 -9.06 -3.26
C ASN A 176 1.36 -10.31 -3.85
N GLY A 177 0.83 -11.49 -3.56
CA GLY A 177 1.48 -12.77 -3.90
C GLY A 177 1.66 -13.04 -5.40
N ARG A 178 1.05 -12.22 -6.27
CA ARG A 178 1.24 -12.27 -7.73
C ARG A 178 2.25 -11.23 -8.23
N LEU A 179 2.74 -10.34 -7.38
CA LEU A 179 3.66 -9.28 -7.73
C LEU A 179 5.06 -9.87 -7.98
N ASP A 180 5.43 -9.96 -9.24
CA ASP A 180 6.74 -10.48 -9.69
C ASP A 180 7.62 -9.41 -10.32
N ARG A 181 7.06 -8.25 -10.72
CA ARG A 181 7.77 -7.18 -11.43
C ARG A 181 7.60 -5.82 -10.77
N LEU A 182 8.74 -5.14 -10.64
CA LEU A 182 8.84 -3.74 -10.25
C LEU A 182 9.46 -2.96 -11.42
N GLY A 183 8.63 -2.41 -12.31
CA GLY A 183 9.13 -1.71 -13.49
C GLY A 183 8.07 -1.61 -14.59
N ARG A 184 8.48 -1.14 -15.75
CA ARG A 184 7.61 -0.97 -16.92
C ARG A 184 7.32 -2.35 -17.54
N SER A 185 6.05 -2.67 -17.83
CA SER A 185 5.73 -3.84 -18.65
C SER A 185 6.27 -3.67 -20.06
N ALA A 186 6.92 -4.72 -20.59
CA ALA A 186 7.51 -4.70 -21.93
C ALA A 186 6.49 -4.58 -23.09
N GLU A 187 5.19 -4.60 -22.78
CA GLU A 187 4.13 -4.62 -23.81
C GLU A 187 3.79 -3.27 -24.45
N SER A 188 4.41 -2.16 -24.01
CA SER A 188 4.14 -0.83 -24.58
C SER A 188 5.26 -0.29 -25.49
N SER A 189 6.23 -1.13 -25.89
CA SER A 189 7.37 -0.70 -26.73
C SER A 189 7.32 -1.18 -28.19
N SER A 190 6.12 -1.38 -28.76
CA SER A 190 5.99 -1.63 -30.20
C SER A 190 5.74 -0.34 -30.98
N SER A 191 6.65 0.63 -30.90
CA SER A 191 6.85 1.66 -31.92
C SER A 191 8.14 2.44 -31.63
N SER A 192 9.30 1.84 -31.88
CA SER A 192 10.52 2.60 -32.07
C SER A 192 11.10 2.22 -33.44
N THR A 193 10.89 3.11 -34.39
CA THR A 193 11.66 3.18 -35.63
C THR A 193 13.15 3.23 -35.31
N PRO A 194 14.00 2.44 -35.96
CA PRO A 194 15.44 2.51 -35.79
C PRO A 194 16.01 3.60 -36.67
N ASN A 195 16.12 4.81 -36.16
CA ASN A 195 17.01 5.83 -36.77
C ASN A 195 17.30 6.93 -35.74
N ALA A 196 18.38 6.82 -35.02
CA ALA A 196 19.02 7.94 -34.35
C ALA A 196 20.53 7.69 -34.28
N THR A 197 21.26 8.57 -34.88
CA THR A 197 22.70 8.76 -34.92
C THR A 197 23.33 8.76 -33.53
N PRO A 198 24.55 8.20 -33.34
CA PRO A 198 25.21 8.20 -32.06
C PRO A 198 25.96 9.52 -31.85
N ALA A 199 25.46 10.37 -30.96
CA ALA A 199 26.22 11.51 -30.46
C ALA A 199 25.73 11.86 -29.05
N ALA A 200 26.57 11.63 -28.10
CA ALA A 200 26.71 12.19 -26.76
C ALA A 200 26.98 11.09 -25.71
N THR A 201 27.92 11.35 -24.86
CA THR A 201 28.45 10.44 -23.83
C THR A 201 27.38 10.03 -22.80
N PRO A 202 27.21 8.71 -22.54
CA PRO A 202 26.03 8.18 -21.82
C PRO A 202 26.03 8.33 -20.29
N SER A 203 27.04 8.90 -19.67
CA SER A 203 27.20 8.87 -18.21
C SER A 203 26.52 10.02 -17.45
N GLU A 204 26.61 11.25 -17.97
CA GLU A 204 26.12 12.43 -17.22
C GLU A 204 24.61 12.66 -17.30
N GLU A 205 23.93 12.22 -18.38
CA GLU A 205 22.46 12.35 -18.49
C GLU A 205 21.72 11.33 -17.63
N LYS A 206 22.24 10.10 -17.49
CA LYS A 206 21.63 9.07 -16.62
C LYS A 206 21.70 9.44 -15.15
N ASP A 207 22.77 10.07 -14.73
CA ASP A 207 22.95 10.48 -13.34
C ASP A 207 22.00 11.63 -12.97
N ARG A 208 21.77 12.58 -13.86
CA ARG A 208 20.81 13.68 -13.67
C ARG A 208 19.35 13.21 -13.67
N GLU A 209 18.98 12.27 -14.54
CA GLU A 209 17.61 11.69 -14.53
C GLU A 209 17.32 10.90 -13.24
N ASN A 210 18.30 10.30 -12.62
CA ASN A 210 18.12 9.59 -11.33
C ASN A 210 18.04 10.56 -10.14
N GLU A 211 18.72 11.70 -10.16
CA GLU A 211 18.63 12.72 -9.12
C GLU A 211 17.25 13.38 -9.03
N GLU A 212 16.48 13.38 -10.10
CA GLU A 212 15.12 13.95 -10.11
C GLU A 212 14.04 12.97 -9.60
N LYS A 213 14.32 11.65 -9.59
CA LYS A 213 13.38 10.62 -9.14
C LYS A 213 13.47 10.38 -7.64
N TRP A 214 12.37 9.99 -7.04
CA TRP A 214 12.32 9.53 -5.64
C TRP A 214 12.75 10.56 -4.58
N ARG A 215 12.50 11.84 -4.79
CA ARG A 215 13.01 12.94 -3.95
C ARG A 215 12.65 12.85 -2.47
N SER A 216 11.57 12.17 -2.12
CA SER A 216 11.05 12.16 -0.75
C SER A 216 10.81 10.76 -0.19
N LEU A 217 11.02 9.69 -0.96
CA LEU A 217 10.73 8.33 -0.51
C LEU A 217 11.62 7.95 0.67
N THR A 218 11.00 7.60 1.79
CA THR A 218 11.67 7.21 3.04
C THR A 218 11.44 5.75 3.40
N SER A 219 10.33 5.16 2.94
CA SER A 219 9.95 3.78 3.26
C SER A 219 9.36 3.07 2.05
N PHE A 220 9.86 1.88 1.77
CA PHE A 220 9.35 0.97 0.74
C PHE A 220 9.18 -0.43 1.31
N ALA A 221 7.97 -0.98 1.22
CA ALA A 221 7.66 -2.33 1.67
C ALA A 221 7.02 -3.15 0.55
N ALA A 222 7.59 -4.32 0.28
CA ALA A 222 7.08 -5.32 -0.65
C ALA A 222 7.32 -6.73 -0.09
N THR A 223 6.86 -6.98 1.13
CA THR A 223 6.99 -8.28 1.79
C THR A 223 5.91 -9.25 1.32
N LYS A 224 6.18 -10.56 1.39
CA LYS A 224 5.24 -11.62 0.99
C LYS A 224 4.72 -11.43 -0.45
N CYS A 225 5.64 -11.12 -1.35
CA CYS A 225 5.40 -11.01 -2.78
C CYS A 225 6.13 -12.14 -3.52
N ASN A 226 6.17 -12.07 -4.84
CA ASN A 226 6.87 -13.06 -5.66
C ASN A 226 7.95 -12.40 -6.54
N LEU A 227 8.58 -11.35 -5.99
CA LEU A 227 9.54 -10.53 -6.69
C LEU A 227 10.75 -11.35 -7.16
N LEU A 228 11.19 -11.10 -8.40
CA LEU A 228 12.41 -11.68 -8.96
C LEU A 228 13.64 -10.79 -8.67
N SER A 229 13.49 -9.49 -8.83
CA SER A 229 14.55 -8.52 -8.59
C SER A 229 13.97 -7.14 -8.29
N ILE A 230 14.81 -6.29 -7.71
CA ILE A 230 14.58 -4.85 -7.61
C ILE A 230 15.39 -4.20 -8.74
N PRO A 231 14.82 -3.29 -9.54
CA PRO A 231 15.56 -2.64 -10.63
C PRO A 231 16.76 -1.84 -10.10
N ASP A 232 17.89 -1.87 -10.81
CA ASP A 232 19.09 -1.09 -10.45
C ASP A 232 18.83 0.43 -10.46
N SER A 233 17.79 0.90 -11.16
CA SER A 233 17.35 2.30 -11.15
C SER A 233 16.59 2.71 -9.88
N PHE A 234 16.24 1.77 -8.99
CA PHE A 234 15.55 2.07 -7.74
C PHE A 234 16.56 2.44 -6.65
N LEU A 235 17.00 3.68 -6.65
CA LEU A 235 17.99 4.23 -5.72
C LEU A 235 17.49 5.53 -5.07
N PRO A 236 16.46 5.47 -4.19
CA PRO A 236 15.89 6.66 -3.58
C PRO A 236 16.89 7.30 -2.59
N PRO A 237 17.32 8.56 -2.76
CA PRO A 237 18.38 9.15 -1.96
C PRO A 237 18.00 9.37 -0.48
N LYS A 238 16.70 9.45 -0.18
CA LYS A 238 16.19 9.64 1.20
C LYS A 238 15.62 8.37 1.83
N ILE A 239 15.77 7.23 1.18
CA ILE A 239 15.23 5.96 1.71
C ILE A 239 15.91 5.62 3.04
N LYS A 240 15.08 5.26 4.02
CA LYS A 240 15.54 4.80 5.35
C LYS A 240 15.25 3.33 5.56
N THR A 241 14.14 2.84 5.00
CA THR A 241 13.67 1.48 5.25
C THR A 241 13.24 0.80 3.97
N ILE A 242 13.76 -0.40 3.72
CA ILE A 242 13.35 -1.30 2.64
C ILE A 242 13.01 -2.65 3.26
N LEU A 243 11.75 -3.10 3.09
CA LEU A 243 11.25 -4.38 3.61
C LEU A 243 10.86 -5.28 2.45
N LEU A 244 11.58 -6.40 2.29
CA LEU A 244 11.41 -7.35 1.19
C LEU A 244 11.28 -8.80 1.70
N ASP A 245 10.90 -8.99 2.95
CA ASP A 245 10.80 -10.31 3.55
C ASP A 245 9.81 -11.21 2.80
N ASP A 246 10.02 -12.53 2.87
CA ASP A 246 9.14 -13.52 2.28
C ASP A 246 8.97 -13.38 0.75
N ASN A 247 10.06 -13.05 0.03
CA ASN A 247 10.11 -13.08 -1.43
C ASN A 247 10.95 -14.29 -1.90
N PRO A 248 10.34 -15.45 -2.14
CA PRO A 248 11.08 -16.70 -2.36
C PRO A 248 11.92 -16.71 -3.64
N ARG A 249 11.60 -15.85 -4.60
CA ARG A 249 12.29 -15.76 -5.90
C ARG A 249 13.25 -14.59 -6.02
N LEU A 250 13.40 -13.77 -4.98
CA LEU A 250 14.24 -12.57 -5.01
C LEU A 250 15.70 -12.96 -5.10
N LEU A 251 16.36 -12.57 -6.20
CA LEU A 251 17.76 -12.93 -6.51
C LEU A 251 18.78 -11.90 -5.99
N GLY A 252 18.39 -10.62 -5.89
CA GLY A 252 19.32 -9.57 -5.50
C GLY A 252 18.67 -8.22 -5.26
N LEU A 253 19.46 -7.30 -4.73
CA LEU A 253 19.18 -5.89 -4.54
C LEU A 253 19.84 -5.05 -5.64
N PRO A 254 19.46 -3.78 -5.85
CA PRO A 254 20.18 -2.86 -6.74
C PRO A 254 21.65 -2.79 -6.37
N ARG A 255 22.55 -2.88 -7.37
CA ARG A 255 24.00 -3.04 -7.15
C ARG A 255 24.62 -1.94 -6.29
N ASP A 256 24.20 -0.70 -6.50
CA ASP A 256 24.75 0.47 -5.82
C ASP A 256 23.84 1.01 -4.72
N LEU A 257 22.95 0.14 -4.17
CA LEU A 257 21.98 0.52 -3.16
C LEU A 257 22.62 1.18 -1.93
N PHE A 258 23.63 0.56 -1.36
CA PHE A 258 24.27 1.05 -0.12
C PHE A 258 25.12 2.30 -0.36
N GLN A 259 25.70 2.45 -1.55
CA GLN A 259 26.48 3.61 -1.93
C GLN A 259 25.60 4.83 -2.22
N ASN A 260 24.49 4.66 -2.97
CA ASN A 260 23.66 5.77 -3.44
C ASN A 260 22.48 6.10 -2.50
N CYS A 261 22.27 5.31 -1.45
CA CYS A 261 21.22 5.56 -0.45
C CYS A 261 21.84 5.90 0.93
N PRO A 262 22.40 7.08 1.13
CA PRO A 262 23.19 7.42 2.33
C PRO A 262 22.39 7.47 3.61
N LEU A 263 21.06 7.64 3.54
CA LEU A 263 20.15 7.67 4.69
C LEU A 263 19.53 6.31 5.03
N LEU A 264 19.93 5.26 4.30
CA LEU A 264 19.43 3.91 4.52
C LEU A 264 19.83 3.42 5.92
N GLN A 265 18.84 2.93 6.67
CA GLN A 265 19.00 2.45 8.04
C GLN A 265 18.62 0.99 8.18
N ARG A 266 17.64 0.52 7.41
CA ARG A 266 17.13 -0.84 7.49
C ARG A 266 16.85 -1.43 6.11
N VAL A 267 17.44 -2.60 5.86
CA VAL A 267 17.05 -3.49 4.75
C VAL A 267 16.68 -4.84 5.36
N SER A 268 15.50 -5.33 5.08
CA SER A 268 15.03 -6.63 5.53
C SER A 268 14.74 -7.53 4.33
N VAL A 269 15.43 -8.67 4.26
CA VAL A 269 15.30 -9.70 3.21
C VAL A 269 15.19 -11.09 3.82
N HIS A 270 14.51 -11.16 4.96
CA HIS A 270 14.32 -12.41 5.68
C HIS A 270 13.46 -13.38 4.87
N ARG A 271 13.79 -14.68 4.93
CA ARG A 271 13.08 -15.74 4.16
C ARG A 271 13.05 -15.49 2.64
N CYS A 272 14.16 -15.01 2.09
CA CYS A 272 14.41 -14.90 0.65
C CYS A 272 15.48 -15.93 0.21
N PRO A 273 15.12 -17.22 0.07
CA PRO A 273 16.08 -18.31 -0.08
C PRO A 273 16.89 -18.27 -1.40
N ALA A 274 16.38 -17.58 -2.41
CA ALA A 274 17.08 -17.42 -3.68
C ALA A 274 18.20 -16.37 -3.62
N MET A 275 18.21 -15.52 -2.58
CA MET A 275 19.25 -14.52 -2.36
C MET A 275 20.38 -15.11 -1.51
N GLU A 276 21.59 -15.08 -2.03
CA GLU A 276 22.77 -15.51 -1.28
C GLU A 276 23.26 -14.38 -0.36
N SER A 277 23.48 -14.68 0.93
CA SER A 277 23.98 -13.71 1.92
C SER A 277 25.31 -13.10 1.48
N LYS A 278 26.21 -13.91 0.91
CA LYS A 278 27.51 -13.46 0.40
C LYS A 278 27.39 -12.41 -0.72
N SER A 279 26.34 -12.44 -1.51
CA SER A 279 26.15 -11.47 -2.59
C SER A 279 25.87 -10.06 -2.06
N ILE A 280 25.25 -9.95 -0.89
CA ILE A 280 24.98 -8.65 -0.24
C ILE A 280 26.25 -8.11 0.41
N GLU A 281 27.04 -8.97 1.06
CA GLU A 281 28.28 -8.59 1.73
C GLU A 281 29.34 -8.04 0.77
N THR A 282 29.28 -8.44 -0.50
CA THR A 282 30.18 -7.97 -1.56
C THR A 282 29.68 -6.72 -2.30
N MET A 283 28.51 -6.19 -1.94
CA MET A 283 27.96 -4.99 -2.58
C MET A 283 28.71 -3.72 -2.19
N ASN A 284 28.85 -2.81 -3.16
CA ASN A 284 29.49 -1.51 -2.94
C ASN A 284 28.80 -0.73 -1.81
N GLY A 285 29.57 -0.22 -0.85
CA GLY A 285 29.04 0.58 0.26
C GLY A 285 28.42 -0.22 1.41
N TYR A 286 28.44 -1.57 1.35
CA TYR A 286 27.84 -2.39 2.42
C TYR A 286 28.60 -2.26 3.75
N SER A 287 29.92 -2.23 3.74
CA SER A 287 30.76 -2.06 4.94
C SER A 287 30.47 -0.73 5.64
N GLU A 288 30.44 0.35 4.88
CA GLU A 288 30.13 1.69 5.38
C GLU A 288 28.69 1.78 5.92
N PHE A 289 27.74 1.09 5.27
CA PHE A 289 26.38 0.97 5.76
C PHE A 289 26.36 0.27 7.13
N LEU A 290 27.05 -0.85 7.30
CA LEU A 290 27.13 -1.56 8.59
C LEU A 290 27.74 -0.71 9.69
N GLU A 291 28.81 0.02 9.41
CA GLU A 291 29.44 0.93 10.37
C GLU A 291 28.46 2.02 10.85
N LYS A 292 27.71 2.65 9.93
CA LYS A 292 26.67 3.63 10.26
C LYS A 292 25.58 3.03 11.14
N VAL A 293 25.15 1.80 10.83
CA VAL A 293 24.14 1.09 11.60
C VAL A 293 24.65 0.78 13.01
N HIS A 294 25.91 0.34 13.17
CA HIS A 294 26.53 0.08 14.48
C HIS A 294 26.70 1.36 15.30
N GLN A 295 27.16 2.45 14.72
CA GLN A 295 27.28 3.75 15.40
C GLN A 295 25.92 4.32 15.84
N SER A 296 24.85 4.01 15.11
CA SER A 296 23.49 4.42 15.46
C SER A 296 22.90 3.62 16.61
N ASN A 297 23.40 2.40 16.89
CA ASN A 297 22.91 1.51 17.93
C ASN A 297 23.25 1.94 19.35
N ASP A 298 24.28 2.77 19.54
CA ASP A 298 24.61 3.36 20.86
C ASP A 298 23.53 4.33 21.38
N LYS A 299 22.55 4.66 20.53
CA LYS A 299 21.41 5.53 20.88
C LYS A 299 20.05 4.95 20.50
N LYS A 300 19.69 3.79 21.07
CA LYS A 300 18.28 3.28 21.17
C LYS A 300 17.52 2.87 19.90
N ILE A 301 18.13 2.54 18.78
CA ILE A 301 17.37 1.96 17.65
C ILE A 301 18.10 0.72 17.15
N LYS A 302 17.51 -0.46 17.35
CA LYS A 302 17.99 -1.72 16.74
C LYS A 302 17.79 -1.65 15.24
N VAL A 303 18.83 -1.34 14.51
CA VAL A 303 18.83 -1.21 13.06
C VAL A 303 19.82 -2.22 12.48
N GLY A 304 19.47 -2.91 11.42
CA GLY A 304 20.34 -3.88 10.79
C GLY A 304 19.75 -4.46 9.50
N VAL A 305 20.59 -5.11 8.74
CA VAL A 305 20.16 -6.01 7.66
C VAL A 305 19.78 -7.33 8.31
N LEU A 306 18.50 -7.71 8.24
CA LEU A 306 18.03 -9.01 8.65
C LEU A 306 18.21 -9.97 7.48
N LEU A 307 19.32 -10.67 7.44
CA LEU A 307 19.57 -11.74 6.48
C LEU A 307 18.89 -13.02 6.98
N GLY A 308 18.05 -13.61 6.15
CA GLY A 308 17.44 -14.90 6.45
C GLY A 308 18.51 -15.99 6.50
N SER A 309 18.69 -16.61 7.65
CA SER A 309 19.51 -17.80 7.76
C SER A 309 18.78 -19.00 7.11
N ARG A 310 19.50 -19.86 6.40
CA ARG A 310 19.00 -21.10 5.80
C ARG A 310 18.53 -22.15 6.81
N TYR A 311 18.83 -21.94 8.08
CA TYR A 311 18.44 -22.83 9.16
C TYR A 311 17.34 -22.12 9.96
N GLY A 312 16.18 -22.74 10.00
CA GLY A 312 14.99 -22.30 10.73
C GLY A 312 15.21 -22.28 12.24
N ASP A 313 16.12 -21.42 12.69
CA ASP A 313 16.33 -21.14 14.09
C ASP A 313 15.64 -19.81 14.45
N ASP A 314 14.42 -19.93 14.97
CA ASP A 314 13.65 -18.82 15.53
C ASP A 314 14.36 -18.11 16.70
N GLY A 315 15.56 -18.58 17.07
CA GLY A 315 16.33 -18.09 18.21
C GLY A 315 16.97 -16.71 17.99
N PHE A 316 17.27 -16.32 16.74
CA PHE A 316 17.95 -15.05 16.47
C PHE A 316 17.00 -13.86 16.56
N ASP A 317 15.76 -14.00 16.07
CA ASP A 317 14.75 -12.94 16.15
C ASP A 317 14.32 -12.64 17.60
N ARG A 318 14.31 -13.65 18.49
CA ARG A 318 13.98 -13.45 19.91
C ARG A 318 15.05 -12.72 20.69
N LYS A 319 16.34 -12.89 20.33
CA LYS A 319 17.44 -12.14 20.97
C LYS A 319 17.57 -10.71 20.50
N MET A 320 17.10 -10.38 19.27
CA MET A 320 17.16 -9.04 18.73
C MET A 320 15.91 -8.20 19.07
N MET A 321 14.78 -8.84 19.33
CA MET A 321 13.61 -8.20 19.96
C MET A 321 13.71 -8.41 21.47
N GLY A 322 14.61 -7.67 22.12
CA GLY A 322 14.87 -7.80 23.55
C GLY A 322 13.59 -7.97 24.35
N ASP A 323 13.54 -9.09 25.03
CA ASP A 323 12.54 -9.48 26.04
C ASP A 323 12.73 -8.61 27.29
N GLU A 324 12.62 -7.28 27.14
CA GLU A 324 12.67 -6.32 28.26
C GLU A 324 11.29 -6.08 28.89
N ARG A 325 10.31 -6.97 28.69
CA ARG A 325 8.97 -6.83 29.30
C ARG A 325 8.62 -7.82 30.40
N LEU A 326 9.52 -8.66 30.88
CA LEU A 326 9.15 -9.67 31.88
C LEU A 326 9.92 -9.66 33.21
N ASP A 327 10.84 -8.75 33.46
CA ASP A 327 11.58 -8.69 34.74
C ASP A 327 11.06 -7.64 35.74
N GLY A 328 9.84 -7.13 35.56
CA GLY A 328 9.24 -6.10 36.43
C GLY A 328 8.09 -6.55 37.33
N LEU A 329 7.82 -7.85 37.49
CA LEU A 329 6.73 -8.34 38.36
C LEU A 329 7.14 -9.57 39.15
N LYS A 330 8.15 -9.42 40.02
CA LYS A 330 8.35 -10.28 41.19
C LYS A 330 9.14 -9.51 42.25
N SER A 331 8.44 -8.80 43.08
CA SER A 331 8.71 -8.63 44.55
C SER A 331 7.60 -7.80 45.16
#